data_0d4655fcf9b8f9ebac14bc8e3311b22a
#
_entry.id   0d4655fcf9b8f9ebac14bc8e3311b22a
#
_cell.length_a   1.000
_cell.length_b   1.000
_cell.length_c   1.000
_cell.angle_alpha   90.00
_cell.angle_beta   90.00
_cell.angle_gamma   90.00
#
_symmetry.space_group_name_H-M   'P 1'
#
loop_
_entity.id
_entity.type
_entity.pdbx_description
1 polymer ?
#
loop_
_entity_poly.entity_id
_entity_poly.type
_entity_poly.pdbx_seq_one_letter_code
_entity_poly.pdbx_strand_id
1 'polypeptide(L)'
;MYKSLRIALPVALVLLGLFVLIGTGVIGKGRDANFLRQDFAWLWSAGHMMLGGENAYDYDTFRPVLMSVVGQHAGNAYAYPPHLGPIAMHWGALPFEIGAWVLTAENVVFTLLLAGGVFMLVRQATGERWYAATAAGLMLMCPYAAHVTAMGQTSLLVAAALLWGWYFTYRDKPIVGGVLLAIAAIKPMFLVLPVVWLLLNRKWVA
;
A
#
# COMPACT_ATOMS: atom_id res chain seq x y z
N MET A 1 27.90 -21.94 -16.69
CA MET A 1 26.54 -22.21 -16.22
C MET A 1 26.10 -21.31 -15.06
N TYR A 2 26.86 -21.14 -13.98
CA TYR A 2 26.45 -20.30 -12.83
C TYR A 2 26.33 -18.79 -13.11
N LYS A 3 27.09 -18.20 -14.02
CA LYS A 3 27.00 -16.75 -14.32
C LYS A 3 25.70 -16.37 -15.03
N SER A 4 25.25 -17.19 -15.96
CA SER A 4 23.97 -16.96 -16.68
C SER A 4 22.77 -17.11 -15.76
N LEU A 5 22.78 -18.05 -14.83
CA LEU A 5 21.71 -18.25 -13.85
C LEU A 5 21.56 -17.06 -12.89
N ARG A 6 22.68 -16.42 -12.49
CA ARG A 6 22.69 -15.23 -11.63
C ARG A 6 21.99 -14.01 -12.27
N ILE A 7 21.87 -13.96 -13.56
CA ILE A 7 21.16 -12.89 -14.27
C ILE A 7 19.75 -13.36 -14.64
N ALA A 8 19.61 -14.56 -15.16
CA ALA A 8 18.34 -15.08 -15.65
C ALA A 8 17.28 -15.23 -14.54
N LEU A 9 17.68 -15.71 -13.36
CA LEU A 9 16.74 -15.92 -12.25
C LEU A 9 16.10 -14.61 -11.75
N PRO A 10 16.84 -13.55 -11.39
CA PRO A 10 16.23 -12.29 -10.99
C PRO A 10 15.32 -11.68 -12.06
N VAL A 11 15.76 -11.73 -13.32
CA VAL A 11 14.95 -11.21 -14.45
C VAL A 11 13.65 -11.98 -14.59
N ALA A 12 13.70 -13.31 -14.54
CA ALA A 12 12.51 -14.14 -14.63
C ALA A 12 11.54 -13.86 -13.45
N LEU A 13 12.06 -13.71 -12.21
CA LEU A 13 11.26 -13.40 -11.04
C LEU A 13 10.61 -12.01 -11.14
N VAL A 14 11.33 -11.01 -11.62
CA VAL A 14 10.78 -9.66 -11.84
C VAL A 14 9.69 -9.69 -12.89
N LEU A 15 9.92 -10.33 -14.05
CA LEU A 15 8.91 -10.42 -15.12
C LEU A 15 7.68 -11.19 -14.69
N LEU A 16 7.86 -12.31 -13.99
CA LEU A 16 6.76 -13.11 -13.47
C LEU A 16 5.98 -12.34 -12.38
N GLY A 17 6.69 -11.63 -11.48
CA GLY A 17 6.07 -10.79 -10.46
C GLY A 17 5.23 -9.66 -11.06
N LEU A 18 5.75 -8.96 -12.07
CA LEU A 18 5.00 -7.94 -12.79
C LEU A 18 3.78 -8.54 -13.51
N PHE A 19 3.92 -9.71 -14.14
CA PHE A 19 2.82 -10.41 -14.79
C PHE A 19 1.72 -10.77 -13.77
N VAL A 20 2.09 -11.33 -12.61
CA VAL A 20 1.14 -11.66 -11.53
C VAL A 20 0.45 -10.40 -11.01
N LEU A 21 1.21 -9.33 -10.74
CA LEU A 21 0.68 -8.07 -10.21
C LEU A 21 -0.31 -7.40 -11.18
N ILE A 22 0.05 -7.32 -12.47
CA ILE A 22 -0.82 -6.76 -13.51
C ILE A 22 -2.01 -7.68 -13.76
N GLY A 23 -1.77 -9.01 -13.88
CA GLY A 23 -2.81 -10.00 -14.13
C GLY A 23 -3.88 -10.01 -13.05
N THR A 24 -3.49 -9.94 -11.76
CA THR A 24 -4.46 -9.87 -10.66
C THR A 24 -5.24 -8.56 -10.62
N GLY A 25 -4.61 -7.44 -10.97
CA GLY A 25 -5.30 -6.15 -11.13
C GLY A 25 -6.34 -6.18 -12.27
N VAL A 26 -6.03 -6.89 -13.37
CA VAL A 26 -6.92 -7.03 -14.54
C VAL A 26 -7.99 -8.12 -14.33
N ILE A 27 -7.59 -9.31 -13.82
CA ILE A 27 -8.50 -10.46 -13.62
C ILE A 27 -9.49 -10.19 -12.48
N GLY A 28 -9.07 -9.44 -11.44
CA GLY A 28 -9.95 -9.01 -10.36
C GLY A 28 -11.16 -8.20 -10.82
N LYS A 29 -11.15 -7.68 -12.05
CA LYS A 29 -12.28 -6.96 -12.64
C LYS A 29 -13.38 -7.85 -13.21
N GLY A 30 -13.08 -9.10 -13.54
CA GLY A 30 -14.03 -10.03 -14.18
C GLY A 30 -14.87 -10.86 -13.21
N ARG A 31 -14.54 -10.83 -11.91
CA ARG A 31 -15.33 -11.51 -10.85
C ARG A 31 -16.02 -10.45 -10.03
N ASP A 32 -17.31 -10.63 -9.78
CA ASP A 32 -18.21 -9.76 -9.03
C ASP A 32 -17.54 -8.50 -8.44
N ALA A 33 -17.62 -7.39 -9.18
CA ALA A 33 -16.93 -6.13 -8.89
C ALA A 33 -17.15 -5.66 -7.42
N ASN A 34 -18.24 -6.11 -6.80
CA ASN A 34 -18.64 -5.82 -5.44
C ASN A 34 -17.73 -6.45 -4.37
N PHE A 35 -17.11 -7.60 -4.62
CA PHE A 35 -16.24 -8.25 -3.63
C PHE A 35 -14.79 -7.73 -3.69
N LEU A 36 -14.26 -7.51 -4.90
CA LEU A 36 -12.84 -7.19 -5.12
C LEU A 36 -12.46 -5.73 -4.87
N ARG A 37 -13.42 -4.87 -4.51
CA ARG A 37 -13.14 -3.45 -4.22
C ARG A 37 -13.78 -3.00 -2.92
N GLN A 38 -14.11 -3.96 -2.07
CA GLN A 38 -14.85 -3.68 -0.86
C GLN A 38 -14.11 -2.65 0.02
N ASP A 39 -12.81 -2.84 0.25
CA ASP A 39 -12.03 -1.91 1.09
C ASP A 39 -11.86 -0.54 0.42
N PHE A 40 -11.72 -0.51 -0.91
CA PHE A 40 -11.69 0.76 -1.65
C PHE A 40 -13.00 1.53 -1.54
N ALA A 41 -14.12 0.85 -1.58
CA ALA A 41 -15.43 1.51 -1.48
C ALA A 41 -15.57 2.31 -0.18
N TRP A 42 -15.04 1.82 0.93
CA TRP A 42 -15.01 2.59 2.19
C TRP A 42 -14.14 3.83 2.09
N LEU A 43 -12.97 3.71 1.50
CA LEU A 43 -12.06 4.85 1.33
C LEU A 43 -12.65 5.90 0.40
N TRP A 44 -13.21 5.46 -0.72
CA TRP A 44 -13.84 6.34 -1.69
C TRP A 44 -15.06 7.04 -1.12
N SER A 45 -15.98 6.30 -0.47
CA SER A 45 -17.20 6.86 0.12
C SER A 45 -16.87 7.91 1.19
N ALA A 46 -15.91 7.61 2.07
CA ALA A 46 -15.46 8.56 3.08
C ALA A 46 -14.85 9.82 2.45
N GLY A 47 -13.97 9.66 1.47
CA GLY A 47 -13.37 10.78 0.76
C GLY A 47 -14.39 11.65 0.02
N HIS A 48 -15.39 11.02 -0.60
CA HIS A 48 -16.48 11.68 -1.31
C HIS A 48 -17.35 12.51 -0.35
N MET A 49 -17.73 11.96 0.79
CA MET A 49 -18.47 12.67 1.83
C MET A 49 -17.69 13.84 2.42
N MET A 50 -16.41 13.63 2.74
CA MET A 50 -15.54 14.68 3.29
C MET A 50 -15.39 15.86 2.32
N LEU A 51 -15.34 15.62 1.01
CA LEU A 51 -15.36 16.67 -0.02
C LEU A 51 -16.67 17.47 -0.03
N GLY A 52 -17.79 16.81 0.27
CA GLY A 52 -19.10 17.46 0.46
C GLY A 52 -19.24 18.16 1.82
N GLY A 53 -18.24 18.13 2.69
CA GLY A 53 -18.32 18.64 4.06
C GLY A 53 -19.11 17.77 5.04
N GLU A 54 -19.39 16.53 4.67
CA GLU A 54 -20.13 15.57 5.46
C GLU A 54 -19.21 14.77 6.40
N ASN A 55 -19.81 14.28 7.52
CA ASN A 55 -19.06 13.47 8.49
C ASN A 55 -19.07 11.98 8.12
N ALA A 56 -17.99 11.48 7.54
CA ALA A 56 -17.84 10.07 7.19
C ALA A 56 -17.80 9.11 8.40
N TYR A 57 -17.66 9.63 9.63
CA TYR A 57 -17.68 8.82 10.86
C TYR A 57 -19.10 8.67 11.43
N ASP A 58 -20.08 9.41 10.91
CA ASP A 58 -21.48 9.19 11.21
C ASP A 58 -22.01 8.01 10.38
N TYR A 59 -22.32 6.92 11.07
CA TYR A 59 -22.76 5.67 10.43
C TYR A 59 -24.04 5.84 9.61
N ASP A 60 -24.98 6.63 10.08
CA ASP A 60 -26.30 6.77 9.45
C ASP A 60 -26.21 7.53 8.12
N THR A 61 -25.29 8.49 8.02
CA THR A 61 -25.00 9.24 6.78
C THR A 61 -24.02 8.51 5.88
N PHE A 62 -23.03 7.80 6.43
CA PHE A 62 -22.01 7.06 5.68
C PHE A 62 -22.57 5.82 4.96
N ARG A 63 -23.41 5.05 5.65
CA ARG A 63 -23.96 3.79 5.13
C ARG A 63 -24.67 3.92 3.78
N PRO A 64 -25.59 4.88 3.57
CA PRO A 64 -26.26 5.05 2.28
C PRO A 64 -25.28 5.30 1.13
N VAL A 65 -24.24 6.12 1.34
CA VAL A 65 -23.22 6.40 0.33
C VAL A 65 -22.44 5.14 0.00
N LEU A 66 -22.00 4.39 1.01
CA LEU A 66 -21.31 3.12 0.81
C LEU A 66 -22.18 2.10 0.06
N MET A 67 -23.46 1.97 0.46
CA MET A 67 -24.41 1.05 -0.19
C MET A 67 -24.69 1.40 -1.65
N SER A 68 -24.59 2.67 -2.03
CA SER A 68 -24.78 3.10 -3.43
C SER A 68 -23.71 2.54 -4.36
N VAL A 69 -22.51 2.18 -3.84
CA VAL A 69 -21.39 1.63 -4.62
C VAL A 69 -21.17 0.13 -4.43
N VAL A 70 -21.49 -0.45 -3.27
CA VAL A 70 -21.27 -1.89 -2.98
C VAL A 70 -22.55 -2.71 -2.85
N GLY A 71 -23.72 -2.09 -2.91
CA GLY A 71 -25.00 -2.77 -2.73
C GLY A 71 -25.27 -3.17 -1.28
N GLN A 72 -26.02 -4.25 -1.06
CA GLN A 72 -26.59 -4.61 0.27
C GLN A 72 -25.57 -5.14 1.30
N HIS A 73 -24.29 -5.32 0.94
CA HIS A 73 -23.29 -5.92 1.82
C HIS A 73 -22.41 -4.91 2.58
N ALA A 74 -22.85 -3.67 2.69
CA ALA A 74 -22.15 -2.63 3.45
C ALA A 74 -22.28 -2.87 4.97
N GLY A 75 -21.19 -3.38 5.59
CA GLY A 75 -21.28 -3.91 6.95
C GLY A 75 -20.94 -2.96 8.10
N ASN A 76 -19.96 -2.08 8.02
CA ASN A 76 -19.41 -1.35 9.18
C ASN A 76 -19.25 0.15 8.92
N ALA A 77 -19.12 0.94 10.01
CA ALA A 77 -18.73 2.34 9.96
C ALA A 77 -17.31 2.54 9.38
N TYR A 78 -17.02 3.74 8.90
CA TYR A 78 -15.66 4.12 8.49
C TYR A 78 -14.70 4.06 9.69
N ALA A 79 -13.69 3.20 9.64
CA ALA A 79 -12.83 2.88 10.78
C ALA A 79 -11.38 3.39 10.63
N TYR A 80 -11.09 4.17 9.58
CA TYR A 80 -9.75 4.72 9.38
C TYR A 80 -9.55 6.01 10.16
N PRO A 81 -8.31 6.30 10.61
CA PRO A 81 -8.02 7.51 11.37
C PRO A 81 -8.16 8.79 10.52
N PRO A 82 -8.48 9.95 11.14
CA PRO A 82 -8.80 11.20 10.42
C PRO A 82 -7.71 11.70 9.48
N HIS A 83 -6.44 11.44 9.77
CA HIS A 83 -5.33 11.88 8.92
C HIS A 83 -5.25 11.12 7.57
N LEU A 84 -6.01 10.04 7.38
CA LEU A 84 -6.24 9.46 6.06
C LEU A 84 -7.21 10.29 5.22
N GLY A 85 -8.02 11.16 5.84
CA GLY A 85 -9.04 11.95 5.15
C GLY A 85 -8.53 12.66 3.89
N PRO A 86 -7.45 13.46 3.95
CA PRO A 86 -6.89 14.12 2.76
C PRO A 86 -6.53 13.15 1.63
N ILE A 87 -6.02 11.95 1.96
CA ILE A 87 -5.70 10.91 0.98
C ILE A 87 -6.98 10.27 0.44
N ALA A 88 -7.98 10.02 1.29
CA ALA A 88 -9.27 9.48 0.87
C ALA A 88 -10.02 10.45 -0.06
N MET A 89 -9.96 11.76 0.21
CA MET A 89 -10.53 12.82 -0.64
C MET A 89 -9.94 12.81 -2.06
N HIS A 90 -8.66 12.46 -2.23
CA HIS A 90 -8.03 12.30 -3.53
C HIS A 90 -8.77 11.29 -4.42
N TRP A 91 -9.15 10.12 -3.88
CA TRP A 91 -9.93 9.14 -4.62
C TRP A 91 -11.41 9.51 -4.71
N GLY A 92 -11.97 10.08 -3.63
CA GLY A 92 -13.38 10.51 -3.56
C GLY A 92 -13.74 11.63 -4.52
N ALA A 93 -12.75 12.42 -5.00
CA ALA A 93 -12.92 13.45 -6.02
C ALA A 93 -13.16 12.87 -7.44
N LEU A 94 -12.89 11.59 -7.64
CA LEU A 94 -13.00 10.91 -8.92
C LEU A 94 -14.28 10.05 -8.96
N PRO A 95 -14.84 9.76 -10.16
CA PRO A 95 -15.82 8.69 -10.28
C PRO A 95 -15.28 7.39 -9.70
N PHE A 96 -16.11 6.60 -9.01
CA PHE A 96 -15.71 5.39 -8.26
C PHE A 96 -14.78 4.47 -9.06
N GLU A 97 -15.16 4.18 -10.30
CA GLU A 97 -14.38 3.30 -11.18
C GLU A 97 -12.99 3.85 -11.52
N ILE A 98 -12.89 5.17 -11.75
CA ILE A 98 -11.62 5.84 -12.04
C ILE A 98 -10.75 5.86 -10.76
N GLY A 99 -11.32 6.20 -9.62
CA GLY A 99 -10.63 6.17 -8.33
C GLY A 99 -10.07 4.79 -7.99
N ALA A 100 -10.83 3.72 -8.28
CA ALA A 100 -10.37 2.34 -8.10
C ALA A 100 -9.18 1.98 -8.99
N TRP A 101 -9.16 2.49 -10.24
CA TRP A 101 -7.99 2.32 -11.12
C TRP A 101 -6.78 3.12 -10.64
N VAL A 102 -6.99 4.34 -10.16
CA VAL A 102 -5.92 5.17 -9.60
C VAL A 102 -5.28 4.45 -8.42
N LEU A 103 -6.08 3.97 -7.45
CA LEU A 103 -5.53 3.19 -6.32
C LEU A 103 -4.82 1.91 -6.79
N THR A 104 -5.34 1.23 -7.82
CA THR A 104 -4.66 0.05 -8.40
C THR A 104 -3.29 0.41 -8.95
N ALA A 105 -3.19 1.50 -9.72
CA ALA A 105 -1.91 1.99 -10.25
C ALA A 105 -0.96 2.43 -9.12
N GLU A 106 -1.46 3.11 -8.10
CA GLU A 106 -0.69 3.49 -6.91
C GLU A 106 -0.17 2.26 -6.15
N ASN A 107 -0.97 1.22 -5.98
CA ASN A 107 -0.54 -0.04 -5.37
C ASN A 107 0.57 -0.74 -6.18
N VAL A 108 0.54 -0.66 -7.51
CA VAL A 108 1.68 -1.12 -8.34
C VAL A 108 2.93 -0.31 -8.03
N VAL A 109 2.82 1.02 -7.98
CA VAL A 109 3.95 1.91 -7.62
C VAL A 109 4.49 1.57 -6.23
N PHE A 110 3.62 1.41 -5.22
CA PHE A 110 4.05 1.05 -3.86
C PHE A 110 4.74 -0.32 -3.81
N THR A 111 4.27 -1.28 -4.59
CA THR A 111 4.93 -2.60 -4.71
C THR A 111 6.33 -2.47 -5.32
N LEU A 112 6.48 -1.62 -6.35
CA LEU A 112 7.80 -1.33 -6.95
C LEU A 112 8.73 -0.61 -5.96
N LEU A 113 8.21 0.34 -5.19
CA LEU A 113 8.95 1.02 -4.12
C LEU A 113 9.40 0.03 -3.03
N LEU A 114 8.54 -0.91 -2.64
CA LEU A 114 8.89 -1.98 -1.71
C LEU A 114 10.00 -2.88 -2.27
N ALA A 115 9.87 -3.32 -3.52
CA ALA A 115 10.89 -4.14 -4.18
C ALA A 115 12.23 -3.39 -4.28
N GLY A 116 12.20 -2.09 -4.61
CA GLY A 116 13.38 -1.23 -4.62
C GLY A 116 14.03 -1.10 -3.24
N GLY A 117 13.25 -0.93 -2.19
CA GLY A 117 13.74 -0.88 -0.80
C GLY A 117 14.36 -2.21 -0.37
N VAL A 118 13.71 -3.34 -0.67
CA VAL A 118 14.27 -4.68 -0.42
C VAL A 118 15.59 -4.87 -1.17
N PHE A 119 15.64 -4.46 -2.44
CA PHE A 119 16.89 -4.50 -3.22
C PHE A 119 18.02 -3.74 -2.53
N MET A 120 17.74 -2.49 -2.09
CA MET A 120 18.75 -1.66 -1.43
C MET A 120 19.22 -2.26 -0.11
N LEU A 121 18.33 -2.75 0.73
CA LEU A 121 18.67 -3.34 2.02
C LEU A 121 19.48 -4.63 1.86
N VAL A 122 19.08 -5.54 0.98
CA VAL A 122 19.80 -6.79 0.72
C VAL A 122 21.17 -6.51 0.11
N ARG A 123 21.27 -5.54 -0.82
CA ARG A 123 22.54 -5.14 -1.39
C ARG A 123 23.50 -4.57 -0.35
N GLN A 124 23.00 -3.76 0.59
CA GLN A 124 23.83 -3.25 1.69
C GLN A 124 24.30 -4.37 2.63
N ALA A 125 23.43 -5.33 2.93
CA ALA A 125 23.76 -6.43 3.85
C ALA A 125 24.74 -7.46 3.24
N THR A 126 24.61 -7.73 1.94
CA THR A 126 25.36 -8.82 1.28
C THR A 126 26.50 -8.35 0.36
N GLY A 127 26.48 -7.09 -0.07
CA GLY A 127 27.38 -6.56 -1.10
C GLY A 127 27.03 -7.02 -2.53
N GLU A 128 26.17 -8.01 -2.68
CA GLU A 128 25.91 -8.74 -3.91
C GLU A 128 24.63 -8.30 -4.62
N ARG A 129 24.74 -7.83 -5.86
CA ARG A 129 23.57 -7.34 -6.63
C ARG A 129 22.58 -8.43 -6.99
N TRP A 130 23.04 -9.64 -7.24
CA TRP A 130 22.14 -10.73 -7.66
C TRP A 130 21.26 -11.24 -6.52
N TYR A 131 21.74 -11.30 -5.28
CA TYR A 131 20.91 -11.58 -4.12
C TYR A 131 19.84 -10.50 -3.95
N ALA A 132 20.24 -9.23 -4.07
CA ALA A 132 19.33 -8.10 -3.98
C ALA A 132 18.23 -8.15 -5.06
N ALA A 133 18.60 -8.43 -6.31
CA ALA A 133 17.66 -8.55 -7.42
C ALA A 133 16.70 -9.75 -7.25
N THR A 134 17.21 -10.89 -6.75
CA THR A 134 16.40 -12.06 -6.45
C THR A 134 15.37 -11.74 -5.34
N ALA A 135 15.81 -11.10 -4.27
CA ALA A 135 14.92 -10.72 -3.16
C ALA A 135 13.84 -9.72 -3.62
N ALA A 136 14.20 -8.74 -4.43
CA ALA A 136 13.25 -7.81 -5.02
C ALA A 136 12.24 -8.51 -5.95
N GLY A 137 12.70 -9.45 -6.77
CA GLY A 137 11.83 -10.27 -7.63
C GLY A 137 10.86 -11.12 -6.81
N LEU A 138 11.31 -11.75 -5.72
CA LEU A 138 10.44 -12.48 -4.80
C LEU A 138 9.40 -11.57 -4.12
N MET A 139 9.78 -10.33 -3.79
CA MET A 139 8.83 -9.35 -3.26
C MET A 139 7.73 -9.02 -4.28
N LEU A 140 8.07 -8.85 -5.56
CA LEU A 140 7.10 -8.60 -6.63
C LEU A 140 6.17 -9.79 -6.85
N MET A 141 6.63 -11.01 -6.61
CA MET A 141 5.83 -12.22 -6.69
C MET A 141 4.96 -12.49 -5.46
N CYS A 142 5.02 -11.63 -4.43
CA CYS A 142 4.30 -11.83 -3.19
C CYS A 142 2.78 -11.89 -3.45
N PRO A 143 2.10 -13.02 -3.20
CA PRO A 143 0.66 -13.15 -3.43
C PRO A 143 -0.16 -12.15 -2.62
N TYR A 144 0.37 -11.73 -1.47
CA TYR A 144 -0.27 -10.72 -0.62
C TYR A 144 -0.34 -9.36 -1.30
N ALA A 145 0.71 -8.94 -2.02
CA ALA A 145 0.68 -7.68 -2.77
C ALA A 145 -0.41 -7.68 -3.85
N ALA A 146 -0.55 -8.80 -4.57
CA ALA A 146 -1.61 -8.98 -5.55
C ALA A 146 -3.01 -8.96 -4.89
N HIS A 147 -3.18 -9.66 -3.76
CA HIS A 147 -4.43 -9.69 -3.00
C HIS A 147 -4.83 -8.29 -2.50
N VAL A 148 -3.91 -7.56 -1.86
CA VAL A 148 -4.12 -6.19 -1.37
C VAL A 148 -4.51 -5.24 -2.49
N THR A 149 -3.88 -5.37 -3.67
CA THR A 149 -4.21 -4.58 -4.85
C THR A 149 -5.63 -4.89 -5.36
N ALA A 150 -6.00 -6.16 -5.40
CA ALA A 150 -7.34 -6.59 -5.82
C ALA A 150 -8.43 -6.11 -4.85
N MET A 151 -8.19 -6.15 -3.55
CA MET A 151 -9.11 -5.67 -2.50
C MET A 151 -9.20 -4.14 -2.42
N GLY A 152 -8.30 -3.42 -3.06
CA GLY A 152 -8.24 -1.96 -2.99
C GLY A 152 -7.83 -1.43 -1.61
N GLN A 153 -6.86 -2.09 -0.97
CA GLN A 153 -6.36 -1.70 0.36
C GLN A 153 -5.17 -0.74 0.29
N THR A 154 -5.00 0.05 1.35
CA THR A 154 -3.85 0.95 1.55
C THR A 154 -2.62 0.26 2.18
N SER A 155 -2.64 -1.06 2.37
CA SER A 155 -1.58 -1.79 3.08
C SER A 155 -0.22 -1.68 2.40
N LEU A 156 -0.17 -1.58 1.06
CA LEU A 156 1.07 -1.41 0.30
C LEU A 156 1.66 0.00 0.48
N LEU A 157 0.82 1.04 0.53
CA LEU A 157 1.23 2.39 0.90
C LEU A 157 1.87 2.39 2.29
N VAL A 158 1.20 1.79 3.27
CA VAL A 158 1.69 1.69 4.66
C VAL A 158 3.03 0.95 4.71
N ALA A 159 3.14 -0.20 4.05
CA ALA A 159 4.37 -0.98 4.01
C ALA A 159 5.53 -0.23 3.35
N ALA A 160 5.28 0.47 2.23
CA ALA A 160 6.27 1.30 1.57
C ALA A 160 6.71 2.48 2.46
N ALA A 161 5.75 3.16 3.09
CA ALA A 161 6.02 4.26 4.01
C ALA A 161 6.83 3.82 5.24
N LEU A 162 6.54 2.64 5.80
CA LEU A 162 7.32 2.04 6.89
C LEU A 162 8.75 1.73 6.47
N LEU A 163 8.94 1.05 5.34
CA LEU A 163 10.25 0.63 4.85
C LEU A 163 11.14 1.85 4.57
N TRP A 164 10.62 2.81 3.82
CA TRP A 164 11.38 4.00 3.46
C TRP A 164 11.51 4.99 4.62
N GLY A 165 10.50 5.08 5.50
CA GLY A 165 10.56 5.86 6.73
C GLY A 165 11.67 5.37 7.64
N TRP A 166 11.74 4.06 7.87
CA TRP A 166 12.83 3.43 8.59
C TRP A 166 14.18 3.68 7.93
N TYR A 167 14.30 3.46 6.62
CA TYR A 167 15.53 3.66 5.87
C TYR A 167 16.06 5.09 6.01
N PHE A 168 15.21 6.10 5.81
CA PHE A 168 15.63 7.50 5.91
C PHE A 168 15.98 7.92 7.34
N THR A 169 15.28 7.41 8.34
CA THR A 169 15.63 7.63 9.75
C THR A 169 17.00 7.03 10.08
N TYR A 170 17.27 5.82 9.57
CA TYR A 170 18.58 5.18 9.73
C TYR A 170 19.72 5.94 9.04
N ARG A 171 19.42 6.62 7.93
CA ARG A 171 20.35 7.45 7.15
C ARG A 171 20.46 8.90 7.63
N ASP A 172 20.09 9.15 8.87
CA ASP A 172 20.12 10.47 9.51
C ASP A 172 19.34 11.56 8.75
N LYS A 173 18.20 11.16 8.14
CA LYS A 173 17.21 12.06 7.52
C LYS A 173 15.89 11.99 8.30
N PRO A 174 15.86 12.42 9.60
CA PRO A 174 14.75 12.15 10.50
C PRO A 174 13.44 12.82 10.05
N ILE A 175 13.50 14.01 9.45
CA ILE A 175 12.28 14.69 8.95
C ILE A 175 11.58 13.86 7.88
N VAL A 176 12.33 13.41 6.86
CA VAL A 176 11.75 12.58 5.79
C VAL A 176 11.27 11.26 6.34
N GLY A 177 12.06 10.64 7.21
CA GLY A 177 11.68 9.40 7.89
C GLY A 177 10.42 9.56 8.71
N GLY A 178 10.32 10.63 9.52
CA GLY A 178 9.16 10.93 10.36
C GLY A 178 7.89 11.18 9.55
N VAL A 179 7.96 11.94 8.45
CA VAL A 179 6.81 12.16 7.54
C VAL A 179 6.30 10.83 6.97
N LEU A 180 7.19 9.97 6.51
CA LEU A 180 6.80 8.65 5.98
C LEU A 180 6.21 7.75 7.07
N LEU A 181 6.77 7.75 8.27
CA LEU A 181 6.20 7.01 9.41
C LEU A 181 4.83 7.56 9.81
N ALA A 182 4.62 8.88 9.73
CA ALA A 182 3.30 9.48 9.96
C ALA A 182 2.26 9.02 8.92
N ILE A 183 2.65 8.86 7.63
CA ILE A 183 1.79 8.24 6.62
C ILE A 183 1.47 6.79 7.01
N ALA A 184 2.46 6.04 7.49
CA ALA A 184 2.23 4.66 7.92
C ALA A 184 1.26 4.54 9.12
N ALA A 185 1.07 5.62 9.91
CA ALA A 185 0.11 5.69 11.01
C ALA A 185 -1.36 5.54 10.58
N ILE A 186 -1.66 5.55 9.27
CA ILE A 186 -2.96 5.17 8.72
C ILE A 186 -3.42 3.79 9.22
N LYS A 187 -2.47 2.87 9.45
CA LYS A 187 -2.69 1.59 10.12
C LYS A 187 -1.80 1.51 11.36
N PRO A 188 -2.23 2.07 12.50
CA PRO A 188 -1.38 2.29 13.68
C PRO A 188 -0.77 1.01 14.24
N MET A 189 -1.40 -0.14 14.03
CA MET A 189 -0.88 -1.44 14.45
C MET A 189 0.51 -1.76 13.88
N PHE A 190 0.85 -1.25 12.70
CA PHE A 190 2.15 -1.47 12.08
C PHE A 190 3.25 -0.56 12.64
N LEU A 191 2.89 0.51 13.35
CA LEU A 191 3.87 1.43 13.94
C LEU A 191 4.44 0.95 15.28
N VAL A 192 3.81 0.01 15.95
CA VAL A 192 4.22 -0.41 17.31
C VAL A 192 5.70 -0.79 17.33
N LEU A 193 6.14 -1.69 16.45
CA LEU A 193 7.56 -2.11 16.41
C LEU A 193 8.53 -0.98 16.01
N PRO A 194 8.26 -0.20 14.92
CA PRO A 194 9.07 0.96 14.58
C PRO A 194 9.20 1.98 15.72
N VAL A 195 8.11 2.31 16.39
CA VAL A 195 8.12 3.27 17.50
C VAL A 195 8.95 2.73 18.66
N VAL A 196 8.76 1.49 19.07
CA VAL A 196 9.56 0.84 20.11
C VAL A 196 11.05 0.89 19.75
N TRP A 197 11.39 0.57 18.50
CA TRP A 197 12.77 0.64 18.04
C TRP A 197 13.36 2.05 18.09
N LEU A 198 12.61 3.09 17.66
CA LEU A 198 13.02 4.48 17.72
C LEU A 198 13.28 4.91 19.18
N LEU A 199 12.40 4.54 20.09
CA LEU A 199 12.52 4.81 21.52
C LEU A 199 13.79 4.16 22.11
N LEU A 200 14.02 2.89 21.82
CA LEU A 200 15.18 2.14 22.30
C LEU A 200 16.50 2.71 21.74
N ASN A 201 16.50 3.19 20.52
CA ASN A 201 17.69 3.78 19.88
C ASN A 201 17.83 5.29 20.08
N ARG A 202 16.96 5.89 20.91
CA ARG A 202 16.96 7.33 21.23
C ARG A 202 16.88 8.24 19.99
N LYS A 203 16.20 7.81 18.93
CA LYS A 203 15.97 8.59 17.71
C LYS A 203 14.72 9.47 17.88
N TRP A 204 14.76 10.41 18.81
CA TRP A 204 13.62 11.25 19.24
C TRP A 204 13.16 12.29 18.21
N VAL A 205 13.94 12.53 17.17
CA VAL A 205 13.71 13.59 16.17
C VAL A 205 13.17 13.03 14.85
N ALA A 206 12.73 11.79 14.84
CA ALA A 206 12.14 11.17 13.64
C ALA A 206 10.62 11.37 13.55
#